data_65da4db4199bf1ccd2cff11a023386b8
#
_entry.id   65da4db4199bf1ccd2cff11a023386b8
#
_cell.length_a   1.000
_cell.length_b   1.000
_cell.length_c   1.000
_cell.angle_alpha   90.00
_cell.angle_beta   90.00
_cell.angle_gamma   90.00
#
_symmetry.space_group_name_H-M   'P 1'
#
loop_
_entity.id
_entity.type
_entity.pdbx_description
1 polymer ?
#
loop_
_entity_poly.entity_id
_entity_poly.type
_entity_poly.pdbx_seq_one_letter_code
_entity_poly.pdbx_strand_id
1 'polypeptide(L)'
;MTPHEHNAQSRGSSPAETQQDTGKNKPSNTGSTQQCTPDYMSAATGAIPIVSPGADAIASATIEDESGRRIQLTKADETEGAPPETPAKTRIPTGLKVLIAASFMIALGYGLVAPVLPSFARSFNVGVAATTIVVSALAAMRLAFAPGAGKLISRFGERPIYTCGMIIVAVSSFVNAAAWDYWVLLASRAFAGIGSVMFTVSAMGLLVRLAPSHMRGRVSGYYATAFLLGNIMGPVVGGALSGLGMRLPFALYGCSLLVAGAIVWFMMPPADQIDAEREAYSLPTQHDTGSNASPDVNEPDTNDAPVTDVPASGKESSRQKTPMPATMTVRQALKFTNYRSALFTNFTIGWAVLGIQSSLIPLLAAYLATGGDASRAPEGTVLASTVMAVGSLANALTQTVSGRLSDNLGRRIMIFIGLLIAGTAISTIGISSAPWMLVALIVGMGAGAALITPSLQASVADVIGSKRDGAPVLATFQMHSDFGMILGPLLAGAVADAWGFTPAFMLCGGLLLAASLTWLPFRTPHWPRELADKNYTGR
;
A
#
# COMPACT_ATOMS: atom_id res chain seq x y z
N MET A 1 24.32 17.46 -63.72
CA MET A 1 24.01 16.40 -64.71
C MET A 1 22.73 15.76 -64.27
N THR A 2 21.62 16.29 -64.73
CA THR A 2 20.27 15.73 -64.91
C THR A 2 20.25 15.05 -66.31
N PRO A 3 19.16 14.39 -66.77
CA PRO A 3 17.90 13.86 -66.18
C PRO A 3 17.42 12.56 -66.90
N HIS A 4 16.23 12.04 -66.58
CA HIS A 4 15.12 11.58 -67.46
C HIS A 4 14.19 10.68 -66.61
N GLU A 5 12.97 11.05 -66.27
CA GLU A 5 11.69 11.15 -66.98
C GLU A 5 11.28 9.91 -67.81
N HIS A 6 10.12 9.33 -67.42
CA HIS A 6 8.89 9.14 -68.20
C HIS A 6 7.93 8.23 -67.41
N ASN A 7 6.75 8.68 -66.97
CA ASN A 7 5.47 8.91 -67.68
C ASN A 7 4.83 7.57 -68.12
N ALA A 8 3.64 7.16 -67.84
CA ALA A 8 2.33 7.72 -67.94
C ALA A 8 1.27 6.63 -67.75
N GLN A 9 0.17 6.98 -67.11
CA GLN A 9 -1.23 6.83 -67.59
C GLN A 9 -1.75 5.39 -67.89
N SER A 10 -2.95 4.96 -67.56
CA SER A 10 -4.24 5.66 -67.47
C SER A 10 -5.37 4.69 -67.13
N ARG A 11 -6.43 5.21 -66.49
CA ARG A 11 -7.87 4.94 -66.71
C ARG A 11 -8.37 3.49 -66.53
N GLY A 12 -9.50 3.19 -65.93
CA GLY A 12 -10.68 3.99 -65.65
C GLY A 12 -11.83 3.08 -65.32
N SER A 13 -12.82 3.67 -64.73
CA SER A 13 -14.24 3.43 -64.79
C SER A 13 -14.93 2.33 -63.98
N SER A 14 -15.71 2.82 -63.05
CA SER A 14 -17.02 2.32 -62.60
C SER A 14 -18.02 2.28 -63.78
N PRO A 15 -19.19 1.65 -63.76
CA PRO A 15 -20.23 1.85 -62.75
C PRO A 15 -21.23 0.68 -62.50
N ALA A 16 -21.98 0.83 -61.41
CA ALA A 16 -23.44 0.83 -61.26
C ALA A 16 -24.34 -0.45 -61.42
N GLU A 17 -25.24 -0.51 -60.46
CA GLU A 17 -26.67 -0.89 -60.54
C GLU A 17 -27.01 -2.40 -60.77
N THR A 18 -27.98 -3.03 -60.14
CA THR A 18 -29.37 -2.73 -59.85
C THR A 18 -30.03 -3.93 -59.16
N GLN A 19 -30.81 -3.63 -58.14
CA GLN A 19 -32.18 -4.04 -57.83
C GLN A 19 -32.67 -5.51 -57.80
N GLN A 20 -33.47 -5.70 -56.76
CA GLN A 20 -34.80 -6.42 -56.73
C GLN A 20 -34.74 -7.95 -56.57
N ASP A 21 -35.65 -8.65 -55.90
CA ASP A 21 -36.88 -8.34 -55.15
C ASP A 21 -37.43 -9.69 -54.61
N THR A 22 -38.36 -9.61 -53.63
CA THR A 22 -39.41 -10.60 -53.31
C THR A 22 -38.97 -11.95 -52.73
N GLY A 23 -39.54 -12.44 -51.68
CA GLY A 23 -40.87 -12.43 -51.12
C GLY A 23 -41.07 -13.47 -50.04
N LYS A 24 -41.86 -13.11 -49.07
CA LYS A 24 -42.86 -13.88 -48.31
C LYS A 24 -42.56 -15.30 -47.82
N ASN A 25 -42.54 -15.54 -46.51
CA ASN A 25 -43.69 -16.11 -45.79
C ASN A 25 -43.41 -16.31 -44.27
N LYS A 26 -44.37 -15.86 -43.48
CA LYS A 26 -44.66 -16.22 -42.08
C LYS A 26 -45.52 -17.49 -42.08
N PRO A 27 -45.78 -18.28 -41.00
CA PRO A 27 -45.89 -17.85 -39.59
C PRO A 27 -45.49 -18.89 -38.51
N SER A 28 -45.62 -18.42 -37.28
CA SER A 28 -46.07 -19.04 -36.01
C SER A 28 -45.04 -19.74 -35.11
N ASN A 29 -44.83 -19.21 -34.00
CA ASN A 29 -45.49 -19.28 -32.70
C ASN A 29 -44.63 -19.89 -31.57
N THR A 30 -44.66 -19.21 -30.47
CA THR A 30 -44.53 -19.58 -29.04
C THR A 30 -43.14 -19.65 -28.38
N GLY A 31 -42.99 -18.83 -27.33
CA GLY A 31 -42.04 -19.04 -26.27
C GLY A 31 -41.37 -17.75 -25.72
N SER A 32 -42.16 -16.99 -24.98
CA SER A 32 -41.71 -15.83 -24.23
C SER A 32 -40.74 -16.22 -23.11
N THR A 33 -39.56 -15.62 -23.09
CA THR A 33 -38.78 -15.42 -21.86
C THR A 33 -38.23 -13.98 -21.85
N GLN A 34 -38.85 -13.13 -21.05
CA GLN A 34 -38.42 -11.77 -20.78
C GLN A 34 -37.14 -11.81 -19.92
N GLN A 35 -36.06 -11.38 -20.49
CA GLN A 35 -34.87 -10.91 -19.72
C GLN A 35 -35.09 -9.46 -19.36
N CYS A 36 -35.17 -9.18 -18.05
CA CYS A 36 -35.06 -7.83 -17.51
C CYS A 36 -33.58 -7.43 -17.44
N THR A 37 -33.19 -6.46 -18.26
CA THR A 37 -31.99 -5.67 -18.07
C THR A 37 -32.38 -4.39 -17.34
N PRO A 38 -31.65 -3.94 -16.29
CA PRO A 38 -31.81 -2.58 -15.78
C PRO A 38 -30.83 -1.64 -16.49
N ASP A 39 -31.39 -0.71 -17.23
CA ASP A 39 -30.71 0.49 -17.72
C ASP A 39 -30.34 1.40 -16.54
N TYR A 40 -29.03 1.69 -16.41
CA TYR A 40 -28.53 2.80 -15.63
C TYR A 40 -27.77 3.75 -16.55
N MET A 41 -28.50 4.69 -17.14
CA MET A 41 -27.87 5.92 -17.62
C MET A 41 -28.85 7.09 -17.57
N SER A 42 -28.34 8.21 -17.01
CA SER A 42 -28.85 9.58 -17.10
C SER A 42 -29.79 10.05 -16.00
N ALA A 43 -29.25 10.85 -15.08
CA ALA A 43 -29.94 12.02 -14.54
C ALA A 43 -28.92 13.02 -13.99
N ALA A 44 -28.69 14.06 -14.75
CA ALA A 44 -28.20 15.34 -14.23
C ALA A 44 -29.42 16.21 -13.87
N THR A 45 -29.28 16.92 -12.72
CA THR A 45 -29.98 18.16 -12.33
C THR A 45 -31.51 18.18 -12.28
N GLY A 46 -32.02 18.47 -11.07
CA GLY A 46 -33.35 19.11 -10.91
C GLY A 46 -34.09 18.66 -9.65
N ALA A 47 -34.22 19.59 -8.74
CA ALA A 47 -35.23 19.78 -7.67
C ALA A 47 -36.20 18.63 -7.39
N ILE A 48 -36.21 18.18 -6.14
CA ILE A 48 -37.17 17.24 -5.56
C ILE A 48 -38.42 18.02 -5.14
N PRO A 49 -39.62 17.67 -5.59
CA PRO A 49 -40.85 18.04 -4.87
C PRO A 49 -41.19 16.94 -3.86
N ILE A 50 -41.32 17.37 -2.61
CA ILE A 50 -41.89 16.57 -1.52
C ILE A 50 -43.38 16.36 -1.80
N VAL A 51 -43.78 15.14 -2.10
CA VAL A 51 -45.18 14.72 -2.07
C VAL A 51 -45.28 13.59 -1.05
N SER A 52 -45.98 13.89 0.04
CA SER A 52 -46.43 12.92 1.04
C SER A 52 -47.56 12.06 0.43
N PRO A 53 -47.44 10.73 0.37
CA PRO A 53 -48.61 9.89 0.21
C PRO A 53 -49.13 9.47 1.58
N GLY A 54 -50.44 9.65 1.75
CA GLY A 54 -51.18 9.33 2.96
C GLY A 54 -51.03 7.85 3.36
N ALA A 55 -50.85 7.69 4.63
CA ALA A 55 -50.83 6.41 5.30
C ALA A 55 -52.28 5.92 5.47
N ASP A 56 -52.82 5.19 4.51
CA ASP A 56 -54.04 4.41 4.76
C ASP A 56 -54.41 3.55 3.51
N ALA A 57 -53.60 2.59 3.13
CA ALA A 57 -54.03 1.48 2.26
C ALA A 57 -52.92 0.45 2.04
N ILE A 58 -52.61 -0.38 3.00
CA ILE A 58 -52.16 -1.76 2.80
C ILE A 58 -52.31 -2.49 4.16
N ALA A 59 -53.53 -2.98 4.41
CA ALA A 59 -53.82 -3.72 5.65
C ALA A 59 -54.04 -5.21 5.35
N SER A 60 -53.32 -5.95 4.68
CA SER A 60 -53.29 -7.40 4.50
C SER A 60 -53.05 -7.81 3.06
N ALA A 61 -51.90 -8.39 2.78
CA ALA A 61 -51.66 -9.13 1.55
C ALA A 61 -51.68 -10.64 1.88
N THR A 62 -52.53 -11.37 1.18
CA THR A 62 -52.59 -12.85 1.24
C THR A 62 -51.86 -13.39 0.01
N ILE A 63 -50.84 -14.21 0.21
CA ILE A 63 -50.11 -14.87 -0.87
C ILE A 63 -50.45 -16.37 -0.80
N GLU A 64 -50.88 -16.97 -1.90
CA GLU A 64 -51.04 -18.43 -2.05
C GLU A 64 -49.72 -19.01 -2.60
N ASP A 65 -49.18 -20.03 -1.92
CA ASP A 65 -48.04 -20.78 -2.43
C ASP A 65 -48.48 -21.83 -3.49
N GLU A 66 -47.51 -22.39 -4.23
CA GLU A 66 -47.79 -23.38 -5.27
C GLU A 66 -48.47 -24.66 -4.76
N SER A 67 -48.65 -24.81 -3.46
CA SER A 67 -49.36 -25.92 -2.81
C SER A 67 -50.78 -25.55 -2.34
N GLY A 68 -51.28 -24.35 -2.63
CA GLY A 68 -52.62 -23.88 -2.26
C GLY A 68 -52.76 -23.45 -0.79
N ARG A 69 -51.69 -23.21 -0.08
CA ARG A 69 -51.70 -22.78 1.32
C ARG A 69 -51.69 -21.24 1.40
N ARG A 70 -52.73 -20.69 2.03
CA ARG A 70 -52.85 -19.26 2.27
C ARG A 70 -52.00 -18.86 3.47
N ILE A 71 -50.98 -18.02 3.23
CA ILE A 71 -50.18 -17.42 4.26
C ILE A 71 -50.67 -15.96 4.43
N GLN A 72 -51.30 -15.65 5.57
CA GLN A 72 -51.64 -14.29 5.95
C GLN A 72 -50.41 -13.65 6.56
N LEU A 73 -49.87 -12.63 5.89
CA LEU A 73 -48.88 -11.75 6.46
C LEU A 73 -49.61 -10.75 7.39
N THR A 74 -49.77 -11.12 8.65
CA THR A 74 -50.14 -10.16 9.69
C THR A 74 -48.95 -9.22 9.93
N LYS A 75 -49.21 -7.92 9.88
CA LYS A 75 -48.31 -6.87 10.32
C LYS A 75 -47.80 -7.27 11.71
N ALA A 76 -46.50 -7.59 11.84
CA ALA A 76 -45.90 -7.79 13.15
C ALA A 76 -46.10 -6.47 13.90
N ASP A 77 -46.63 -6.57 15.11
CA ASP A 77 -46.79 -5.46 16.05
C ASP A 77 -45.49 -4.63 16.05
N GLU A 78 -45.61 -3.38 15.68
CA GLU A 78 -44.60 -2.37 15.94
C GLU A 78 -44.53 -2.20 17.47
N THR A 79 -43.86 -3.14 18.15
CA THR A 79 -43.25 -2.86 19.43
C THR A 79 -42.30 -1.70 19.17
N GLU A 80 -42.57 -0.57 19.79
CA GLU A 80 -41.75 0.64 19.83
C GLU A 80 -40.28 0.30 19.74
N GLY A 81 -39.74 0.34 18.51
CA GLY A 81 -38.34 0.11 18.24
C GLY A 81 -37.58 1.21 18.96
N ALA A 82 -36.72 0.80 19.90
CA ALA A 82 -35.69 1.68 20.40
C ALA A 82 -35.05 2.37 19.19
N PRO A 83 -34.77 3.68 19.25
CA PRO A 83 -34.20 4.41 18.14
C PRO A 83 -32.94 3.67 17.68
N PRO A 84 -32.69 3.54 16.38
CA PRO A 84 -31.52 2.82 15.88
C PRO A 84 -30.32 3.38 16.61
N GLU A 85 -29.68 2.53 17.43
CA GLU A 85 -28.47 2.90 18.14
C GLU A 85 -27.50 3.44 17.11
N THR A 86 -27.27 4.75 17.16
CA THR A 86 -26.22 5.41 16.40
C THR A 86 -24.98 4.58 16.62
N PRO A 87 -24.33 4.05 15.57
CA PRO A 87 -23.18 3.18 15.74
C PRO A 87 -22.19 3.91 16.65
N ALA A 88 -21.98 3.36 17.84
CA ALA A 88 -21.13 3.95 18.87
C ALA A 88 -19.82 4.34 18.16
N LYS A 89 -19.45 5.62 18.18
CA LYS A 89 -18.22 6.14 17.61
C LYS A 89 -17.09 5.31 18.21
N THR A 90 -16.64 4.30 17.47
CA THR A 90 -15.62 3.34 17.91
C THR A 90 -14.34 4.13 18.13
N ARG A 91 -14.03 4.42 19.39
CA ARG A 91 -12.83 5.18 19.77
C ARG A 91 -11.61 4.35 19.38
N ILE A 92 -10.67 4.95 18.65
CA ILE A 92 -9.40 4.33 18.30
C ILE A 92 -8.65 4.00 19.61
N PRO A 93 -8.21 2.76 19.85
CA PRO A 93 -7.44 2.37 21.01
C PRO A 93 -6.21 3.28 21.22
N THR A 94 -5.85 3.56 22.47
CA THR A 94 -4.73 4.45 22.80
C THR A 94 -3.41 3.96 22.22
N GLY A 95 -3.11 2.66 22.32
CA GLY A 95 -1.90 2.08 21.73
C GLY A 95 -1.78 2.32 20.23
N LEU A 96 -2.90 2.36 19.53
CA LEU A 96 -2.94 2.63 18.09
C LEU A 96 -2.66 4.09 17.75
N LYS A 97 -3.17 5.04 18.55
CA LYS A 97 -2.85 6.48 18.41
C LYS A 97 -1.35 6.71 18.64
N VAL A 98 -0.78 6.05 19.63
CA VAL A 98 0.67 6.08 19.92
C VAL A 98 1.48 5.57 18.73
N LEU A 99 1.09 4.44 18.13
CA LEU A 99 1.77 3.88 16.97
C LEU A 99 1.71 4.80 15.74
N ILE A 100 0.55 5.45 15.51
CA ILE A 100 0.36 6.42 14.42
C ILE A 100 1.25 7.66 14.66
N ALA A 101 1.27 8.20 15.88
CA ALA A 101 2.13 9.34 16.22
C ALA A 101 3.61 9.00 16.08
N ALA A 102 4.04 7.84 16.55
CA ALA A 102 5.41 7.36 16.38
C ALA A 102 5.79 7.20 14.90
N SER A 103 4.90 6.68 14.06
CA SER A 103 5.16 6.55 12.62
C SER A 103 5.37 7.90 11.93
N PHE A 104 4.61 8.93 12.32
CA PHE A 104 4.80 10.30 11.85
C PHE A 104 6.17 10.84 12.26
N MET A 105 6.57 10.69 13.53
CA MET A 105 7.87 11.17 14.03
C MET A 105 9.05 10.47 13.35
N ILE A 106 8.94 9.15 13.13
CA ILE A 106 9.95 8.36 12.42
C ILE A 106 10.09 8.85 10.96
N ALA A 107 8.98 9.03 10.27
CA ALA A 107 8.97 9.47 8.87
C ALA A 107 9.46 10.92 8.72
N LEU A 108 9.04 11.82 9.63
CA LEU A 108 9.52 13.19 9.70
C LEU A 108 11.04 13.23 9.84
N GLY A 109 11.59 12.49 10.81
CA GLY A 109 13.01 12.45 11.07
C GLY A 109 13.81 11.80 9.93
N TYR A 110 13.31 10.75 9.32
CA TYR A 110 13.91 10.18 8.10
C TYR A 110 13.94 11.21 6.97
N GLY A 111 12.84 11.93 6.77
CA GLY A 111 12.74 12.99 5.77
C GLY A 111 13.68 14.18 6.03
N LEU A 112 13.95 14.51 7.31
CA LEU A 112 14.95 15.52 7.70
C LEU A 112 16.35 15.17 7.19
N VAL A 113 16.74 13.90 7.34
CA VAL A 113 18.07 13.40 7.04
C VAL A 113 18.29 13.13 5.55
N ALA A 114 17.26 12.66 4.85
CA ALA A 114 17.38 12.17 3.48
C ALA A 114 18.02 13.17 2.49
N PRO A 115 17.62 14.46 2.43
CA PRO A 115 18.24 15.42 1.50
C PRO A 115 19.65 15.86 1.91
N VAL A 116 19.97 15.80 3.21
CA VAL A 116 21.22 16.30 3.78
C VAL A 116 22.34 15.26 3.71
N LEU A 117 21.98 13.97 3.86
CA LEU A 117 22.94 12.88 3.99
C LEU A 117 23.94 12.79 2.83
N PRO A 118 23.54 12.87 1.53
CA PRO A 118 24.50 12.79 0.44
C PRO A 118 25.48 13.97 0.42
N SER A 119 25.00 15.19 0.68
CA SER A 119 25.85 16.38 0.76
C SER A 119 26.81 16.30 1.96
N PHE A 120 26.34 15.77 3.08
CA PHE A 120 27.18 15.56 4.26
C PHE A 120 28.26 14.48 4.02
N ALA A 121 27.92 13.38 3.34
CA ALA A 121 28.92 12.37 2.97
C ALA A 121 29.98 12.94 2.01
N ARG A 122 29.58 13.79 1.06
CA ARG A 122 30.49 14.49 0.15
C ARG A 122 31.45 15.44 0.87
N SER A 123 31.07 15.99 2.02
CA SER A 123 31.98 16.89 2.80
C SER A 123 33.23 16.18 3.32
N PHE A 124 33.29 14.86 3.30
CA PHE A 124 34.48 14.05 3.59
C PHE A 124 35.38 13.82 2.36
N ASN A 125 35.19 14.58 1.27
CA ASN A 125 35.97 14.50 0.02
C ASN A 125 35.94 13.14 -0.68
N VAL A 126 34.77 12.45 -0.61
CA VAL A 126 34.55 11.16 -1.27
C VAL A 126 33.78 11.32 -2.59
N GLY A 127 33.92 10.35 -3.50
CA GLY A 127 33.20 10.32 -4.77
C GLY A 127 31.70 10.07 -4.62
N VAL A 128 30.96 10.12 -5.73
CA VAL A 128 29.51 9.86 -5.77
C VAL A 128 29.22 8.42 -5.37
N ALA A 129 30.00 7.45 -5.84
CA ALA A 129 29.86 6.03 -5.49
C ALA A 129 29.97 5.81 -3.98
N ALA A 130 31.00 6.39 -3.33
CA ALA A 130 31.16 6.28 -1.88
C ALA A 130 29.97 6.92 -1.14
N THR A 131 29.47 8.05 -1.62
CA THR A 131 28.29 8.71 -1.05
C THR A 131 27.04 7.81 -1.16
N THR A 132 26.83 7.15 -2.28
CA THR A 132 25.67 6.27 -2.49
C THR A 132 25.80 4.96 -1.70
N ILE A 133 27.02 4.48 -1.41
CA ILE A 133 27.25 3.35 -0.50
C ILE A 133 26.68 3.63 0.91
N VAL A 134 26.85 4.85 1.43
CA VAL A 134 26.29 5.25 2.73
C VAL A 134 24.76 5.12 2.76
N VAL A 135 24.08 5.45 1.67
CA VAL A 135 22.62 5.27 1.54
C VAL A 135 22.26 3.79 1.47
N SER A 136 22.95 3.02 0.63
CA SER A 136 22.73 1.57 0.44
C SER A 136 23.03 0.73 1.68
N ALA A 137 24.00 1.15 2.51
CA ALA A 137 24.42 0.42 3.70
C ALA A 137 23.28 0.20 4.71
N LEU A 138 22.41 1.20 4.88
CA LEU A 138 21.23 1.07 5.73
C LEU A 138 20.29 -0.02 5.21
N ALA A 139 19.99 -0.01 3.91
CA ALA A 139 19.10 -1.01 3.29
C ALA A 139 19.72 -2.41 3.30
N ALA A 140 21.03 -2.53 3.07
CA ALA A 140 21.75 -3.79 3.12
C ALA A 140 21.68 -4.44 4.51
N MET A 141 21.90 -3.66 5.57
CA MET A 141 21.83 -4.15 6.95
C MET A 141 20.39 -4.46 7.38
N ARG A 142 19.40 -3.69 6.90
CA ARG A 142 17.99 -4.03 7.08
C ARG A 142 17.66 -5.41 6.53
N LEU A 143 18.05 -5.66 5.28
CA LEU A 143 17.80 -6.93 4.60
C LEU A 143 18.52 -8.09 5.29
N ALA A 144 19.80 -7.92 5.60
CA ALA A 144 20.62 -8.95 6.26
C ALA A 144 20.07 -9.33 7.64
N PHE A 145 19.60 -8.35 8.41
CA PHE A 145 19.14 -8.57 9.78
C PHE A 145 17.64 -8.88 9.89
N ALA A 146 16.86 -8.82 8.80
CA ALA A 146 15.41 -9.06 8.82
C ALA A 146 15.01 -10.42 9.45
N PRO A 147 15.69 -11.56 9.17
CA PRO A 147 15.40 -12.83 9.84
C PRO A 147 15.72 -12.80 11.34
N GLY A 148 16.77 -12.06 11.74
CA GLY A 148 17.14 -11.85 13.15
C GLY A 148 16.09 -11.05 13.90
N ALA A 149 15.58 -9.98 13.32
CA ALA A 149 14.52 -9.16 13.90
C ALA A 149 13.26 -10.00 14.18
N GLY A 150 12.84 -10.86 13.25
CA GLY A 150 11.71 -11.76 13.44
C GLY A 150 11.90 -12.72 14.62
N LYS A 151 13.10 -13.30 14.79
CA LYS A 151 13.42 -14.17 15.94
C LYS A 151 13.43 -13.41 17.26
N LEU A 152 13.95 -12.17 17.28
CA LEU A 152 13.93 -11.35 18.48
C LEU A 152 12.49 -10.99 18.89
N ILE A 153 11.65 -10.62 17.92
CA ILE A 153 10.24 -10.29 18.17
C ILE A 153 9.49 -11.49 18.72
N SER A 154 9.69 -12.68 18.17
CA SER A 154 9.04 -13.91 18.68
C SER A 154 9.48 -14.29 20.11
N ARG A 155 10.69 -13.89 20.52
CA ARG A 155 11.24 -14.19 21.85
C ARG A 155 10.90 -13.13 22.90
N PHE A 156 10.96 -11.86 22.55
CA PHE A 156 10.84 -10.73 23.47
C PHE A 156 9.55 -9.91 23.31
N GLY A 157 8.76 -10.20 22.26
CA GLY A 157 7.56 -9.44 21.93
C GLY A 157 7.84 -8.19 21.10
N GLU A 158 6.78 -7.63 20.50
CA GLU A 158 6.88 -6.51 19.57
C GLU A 158 7.26 -5.18 20.25
N ARG A 159 6.67 -4.87 21.43
CA ARG A 159 6.88 -3.59 22.13
C ARG A 159 8.33 -3.33 22.53
N PRO A 160 9.05 -4.26 23.22
CA PRO A 160 10.46 -4.05 23.58
C PRO A 160 11.36 -3.94 22.35
N ILE A 161 11.11 -4.77 21.32
CA ILE A 161 11.93 -4.77 20.11
C ILE A 161 11.70 -3.51 19.27
N TYR A 162 10.44 -3.00 19.22
CA TYR A 162 10.12 -1.72 18.61
C TYR A 162 10.91 -0.57 19.26
N THR A 163 10.88 -0.48 20.59
CA THR A 163 11.57 0.58 21.34
C THR A 163 13.09 0.44 21.24
N CYS A 164 13.63 -0.77 21.36
CA CYS A 164 15.06 -1.04 21.17
C CYS A 164 15.53 -0.63 19.77
N GLY A 165 14.76 -0.95 18.74
CA GLY A 165 15.04 -0.52 17.36
C GLY A 165 15.12 1.00 17.22
N MET A 166 14.19 1.74 17.84
CA MET A 166 14.23 3.22 17.84
C MET A 166 15.46 3.76 18.58
N ILE A 167 15.83 3.18 19.71
CA ILE A 167 17.03 3.58 20.47
C ILE A 167 18.29 3.35 19.63
N ILE A 168 18.42 2.21 18.96
CA ILE A 168 19.56 1.91 18.08
C ILE A 168 19.67 2.96 16.97
N VAL A 169 18.57 3.32 16.32
CA VAL A 169 18.59 4.35 15.26
C VAL A 169 18.86 5.74 15.83
N ALA A 170 18.35 6.06 17.03
CA ALA A 170 18.61 7.33 17.69
C ALA A 170 20.10 7.48 18.03
N VAL A 171 20.72 6.47 18.66
CA VAL A 171 22.15 6.45 18.96
C VAL A 171 22.98 6.58 17.69
N SER A 172 22.63 5.81 16.66
CA SER A 172 23.26 5.89 15.35
C SER A 172 23.15 7.30 14.74
N SER A 173 22.00 7.97 14.91
CA SER A 173 21.78 9.34 14.41
C SER A 173 22.66 10.36 15.15
N PHE A 174 22.85 10.23 16.46
CA PHE A 174 23.79 11.07 17.21
C PHE A 174 25.25 10.82 16.80
N VAL A 175 25.62 9.55 16.54
CA VAL A 175 26.95 9.23 16.01
C VAL A 175 27.13 9.85 14.62
N ASN A 176 26.11 9.82 13.76
CA ASN A 176 26.14 10.52 12.45
C ASN A 176 26.32 12.04 12.63
N ALA A 177 25.61 12.67 13.57
CA ALA A 177 25.75 14.09 13.86
C ALA A 177 27.19 14.45 14.34
N ALA A 178 27.84 13.56 15.08
CA ALA A 178 29.20 13.71 15.59
C ALA A 178 30.28 13.17 14.63
N ALA A 179 29.91 12.56 13.48
CA ALA A 179 30.86 11.91 12.59
C ALA A 179 31.97 12.86 12.14
N TRP A 180 33.22 12.43 12.31
CA TRP A 180 34.45 13.15 11.95
C TRP A 180 35.12 12.58 10.70
N ASP A 181 34.69 11.37 10.26
CA ASP A 181 35.24 10.67 9.12
C ASP A 181 34.14 9.89 8.38
N TYR A 182 34.36 9.61 7.10
CA TYR A 182 33.46 8.85 6.23
C TYR A 182 33.15 7.45 6.77
N TRP A 183 34.15 6.74 7.32
CA TRP A 183 33.96 5.39 7.82
C TRP A 183 33.07 5.34 9.06
N VAL A 184 33.13 6.35 9.92
CA VAL A 184 32.23 6.48 11.07
C VAL A 184 30.80 6.71 10.61
N LEU A 185 30.60 7.57 9.60
CA LEU A 185 29.30 7.80 8.99
C LEU A 185 28.75 6.51 8.35
N LEU A 186 29.57 5.77 7.60
CA LEU A 186 29.16 4.52 6.94
C LEU A 186 28.79 3.44 7.96
N ALA A 187 29.64 3.21 8.97
CA ALA A 187 29.40 2.20 10.00
C ALA A 187 28.13 2.50 10.81
N SER A 188 27.95 3.76 11.22
CA SER A 188 26.76 4.15 11.97
C SER A 188 25.49 4.04 11.14
N ARG A 189 25.52 4.37 9.84
CA ARG A 189 24.39 4.16 8.92
C ARG A 189 24.04 2.68 8.74
N ALA A 190 25.06 1.81 8.62
CA ALA A 190 24.86 0.37 8.58
C ALA A 190 24.19 -0.12 9.88
N PHE A 191 24.68 0.34 11.04
CA PHE A 191 24.11 -0.03 12.33
C PHE A 191 22.66 0.46 12.50
N ALA A 192 22.33 1.66 11.99
CA ALA A 192 20.96 2.16 11.93
C ALA A 192 20.01 1.22 11.16
N GLY A 193 20.51 0.51 10.15
CA GLY A 193 19.74 -0.47 9.38
C GLY A 193 19.19 -1.60 10.26
N ILE A 194 19.96 -2.07 11.25
CA ILE A 194 19.53 -3.11 12.21
C ILE A 194 18.34 -2.59 13.04
N GLY A 195 18.48 -1.41 13.65
CA GLY A 195 17.40 -0.82 14.43
C GLY A 195 16.16 -0.52 13.57
N SER A 196 16.38 -0.08 12.34
CA SER A 196 15.32 0.25 11.39
C SER A 196 14.43 -0.96 11.05
N VAL A 197 15.00 -2.14 10.80
CA VAL A 197 14.19 -3.34 10.55
C VAL A 197 13.49 -3.82 11.82
N MET A 198 14.12 -3.72 12.98
CA MET A 198 13.52 -4.10 14.26
C MET A 198 12.24 -3.29 14.51
N PHE A 199 12.27 -1.96 14.43
CA PHE A 199 11.07 -1.17 14.66
C PHE A 199 10.03 -1.33 13.53
N THR A 200 10.44 -1.46 12.27
CA THR A 200 9.48 -1.59 11.15
C THR A 200 8.68 -2.88 11.22
N VAL A 201 9.35 -4.02 11.48
CA VAL A 201 8.66 -5.32 11.59
C VAL A 201 7.78 -5.36 12.83
N SER A 202 8.28 -4.83 13.97
CA SER A 202 7.49 -4.74 15.20
C SER A 202 6.27 -3.84 15.04
N ALA A 203 6.39 -2.70 14.33
CA ALA A 203 5.27 -1.81 14.05
C ALA A 203 4.13 -2.51 13.30
N MET A 204 4.48 -3.32 12.28
CA MET A 204 3.48 -4.10 11.53
C MET A 204 2.80 -5.16 12.40
N GLY A 205 3.56 -5.84 13.27
CA GLY A 205 3.01 -6.77 14.25
C GLY A 205 2.02 -6.09 15.21
N LEU A 206 2.43 -4.96 15.80
CA LEU A 206 1.59 -4.16 16.69
C LEU A 206 0.34 -3.63 15.99
N LEU A 207 0.46 -3.17 14.75
CA LEU A 207 -0.67 -2.68 13.96
C LEU A 207 -1.75 -3.77 13.79
N VAL A 208 -1.33 -4.98 13.45
CA VAL A 208 -2.23 -6.13 13.26
C VAL A 208 -2.87 -6.58 14.58
N ARG A 209 -2.12 -6.54 15.68
CA ARG A 209 -2.61 -6.94 17.02
C ARG A 209 -3.56 -5.91 17.64
N LEU A 210 -3.23 -4.62 17.54
CA LEU A 210 -4.01 -3.52 18.13
C LEU A 210 -5.25 -3.15 17.32
N ALA A 211 -5.29 -3.46 16.01
CA ALA A 211 -6.40 -3.09 15.15
C ALA A 211 -7.55 -4.11 15.23
N PRO A 212 -8.76 -3.70 15.69
CA PRO A 212 -9.95 -4.54 15.61
C PRO A 212 -10.21 -5.00 14.17
N SER A 213 -10.73 -6.22 13.99
CA SER A 213 -10.92 -6.84 12.67
C SER A 213 -11.72 -5.97 11.70
N HIS A 214 -12.77 -5.31 12.19
CA HIS A 214 -13.66 -4.42 11.42
C HIS A 214 -13.03 -3.06 11.08
N MET A 215 -11.91 -2.67 11.73
CA MET A 215 -11.25 -1.36 11.53
C MET A 215 -9.83 -1.47 10.92
N ARG A 216 -9.32 -2.66 10.65
CA ARG A 216 -7.93 -2.86 10.17
C ARG A 216 -7.57 -1.99 8.97
N GLY A 217 -8.45 -1.91 7.98
CA GLY A 217 -8.22 -1.06 6.79
C GLY A 217 -8.14 0.43 7.13
N ARG A 218 -9.04 0.94 7.98
CA ARG A 218 -9.04 2.34 8.42
C ARG A 218 -7.77 2.69 9.20
N VAL A 219 -7.35 1.81 10.08
CA VAL A 219 -6.15 1.98 10.91
C VAL A 219 -4.88 1.96 10.08
N SER A 220 -4.75 1.00 9.15
CA SER A 220 -3.64 0.97 8.20
C SER A 220 -3.60 2.26 7.35
N GLY A 221 -4.76 2.80 7.00
CA GLY A 221 -4.89 4.09 6.32
C GLY A 221 -4.35 5.25 7.16
N TYR A 222 -4.71 5.35 8.44
CA TYR A 222 -4.18 6.40 9.34
C TYR A 222 -2.67 6.28 9.54
N TYR A 223 -2.14 5.06 9.70
CA TYR A 223 -0.71 4.80 9.81
C TYR A 223 0.03 5.26 8.55
N ALA A 224 -0.46 4.87 7.37
CA ALA A 224 0.11 5.25 6.09
C ALA A 224 0.04 6.77 5.85
N THR A 225 -1.06 7.42 6.21
CA THR A 225 -1.23 8.88 6.10
C THR A 225 -0.26 9.63 7.01
N ALA A 226 -0.09 9.19 8.26
CA ALA A 226 0.87 9.77 9.20
C ALA A 226 2.31 9.65 8.68
N PHE A 227 2.66 8.47 8.16
CA PHE A 227 3.97 8.23 7.57
C PHE A 227 4.20 9.10 6.32
N LEU A 228 3.19 9.23 5.46
CA LEU A 228 3.25 10.07 4.26
C LEU A 228 3.44 11.55 4.62
N LEU A 229 2.67 12.05 5.60
CA LEU A 229 2.77 13.43 6.06
C LEU A 229 4.16 13.73 6.64
N GLY A 230 4.74 12.80 7.41
CA GLY A 230 6.11 12.90 7.89
C GLY A 230 7.13 12.98 6.75
N ASN A 231 6.97 12.17 5.71
CA ASN A 231 7.86 12.19 4.53
C ASN A 231 7.74 13.48 3.69
N ILE A 232 6.60 14.16 3.71
CA ILE A 232 6.44 15.47 3.05
C ILE A 232 7.07 16.57 3.88
N MET A 233 6.75 16.61 5.18
CA MET A 233 7.21 17.66 6.08
C MET A 233 8.71 17.54 6.40
N GLY A 234 9.24 16.32 6.45
CA GLY A 234 10.64 16.06 6.78
C GLY A 234 11.63 16.84 5.93
N PRO A 235 11.61 16.70 4.60
CA PRO A 235 12.53 17.45 3.73
C PRO A 235 12.36 18.96 3.84
N VAL A 236 11.13 19.48 4.02
CA VAL A 236 10.88 20.92 4.20
C VAL A 236 11.59 21.44 5.45
N VAL A 237 11.39 20.77 6.59
CA VAL A 237 12.03 21.13 7.85
C VAL A 237 13.55 20.89 7.77
N GLY A 238 13.98 19.78 7.15
CA GLY A 238 15.40 19.46 6.96
C GLY A 238 16.14 20.51 6.13
N GLY A 239 15.51 20.99 5.06
CA GLY A 239 16.06 22.06 4.23
C GLY A 239 16.19 23.38 4.98
N ALA A 240 15.15 23.78 5.74
CA ALA A 240 15.19 24.98 6.56
C ALA A 240 16.30 24.92 7.64
N LEU A 241 16.52 23.74 8.22
CA LEU A 241 17.53 23.53 9.26
C LEU A 241 18.95 23.38 8.70
N SER A 242 19.12 23.02 7.44
CA SER A 242 20.44 22.83 6.82
C SER A 242 21.26 24.11 6.79
N GLY A 243 20.62 25.29 6.76
CA GLY A 243 21.26 26.59 6.89
C GLY A 243 21.93 26.82 8.25
N LEU A 244 21.51 26.09 9.31
CA LEU A 244 22.09 26.11 10.65
C LEU A 244 23.22 25.08 10.82
N GLY A 245 23.43 24.21 9.81
CA GLY A 245 24.48 23.22 9.79
C GLY A 245 23.98 21.82 9.40
N MET A 246 24.77 21.10 8.61
CA MET A 246 24.42 19.77 8.08
C MET A 246 24.32 18.67 9.16
N ARG A 247 24.82 18.90 10.37
CA ARG A 247 24.82 17.96 11.51
C ARG A 247 23.50 18.00 12.29
N LEU A 248 22.84 19.17 12.31
CA LEU A 248 21.63 19.42 13.11
C LEU A 248 20.44 18.49 12.76
N PRO A 249 20.13 18.20 11.47
CA PRO A 249 19.08 17.26 11.11
C PRO A 249 19.27 15.86 11.72
N PHE A 250 20.50 15.37 11.81
CA PHE A 250 20.78 14.06 12.42
C PHE A 250 20.55 14.09 13.94
N ALA A 251 20.97 15.14 14.64
CA ALA A 251 20.75 15.29 16.07
C ALA A 251 19.24 15.37 16.38
N LEU A 252 18.50 16.18 15.63
CA LEU A 252 17.05 16.30 15.80
C LEU A 252 16.31 14.98 15.49
N TYR A 253 16.77 14.22 14.51
CA TYR A 253 16.23 12.88 14.25
C TYR A 253 16.47 11.95 15.44
N GLY A 254 17.69 11.95 16.00
CA GLY A 254 18.00 11.19 17.22
C GLY A 254 17.07 11.56 18.37
N CYS A 255 16.89 12.86 18.64
CA CYS A 255 15.97 13.35 19.67
C CYS A 255 14.52 12.92 19.41
N SER A 256 14.03 13.07 18.18
CA SER A 256 12.66 12.69 17.84
C SER A 256 12.39 11.20 18.04
N LEU A 257 13.38 10.34 17.72
CA LEU A 257 13.29 8.89 17.96
C LEU A 257 13.30 8.53 19.44
N LEU A 258 14.10 9.22 20.28
CA LEU A 258 14.08 9.02 21.72
C LEU A 258 12.72 9.41 22.32
N VAL A 259 12.18 10.56 21.90
CA VAL A 259 10.84 11.00 22.34
C VAL A 259 9.77 10.01 21.89
N ALA A 260 9.79 9.59 20.62
CA ALA A 260 8.85 8.58 20.11
C ALA A 260 8.99 7.25 20.86
N GLY A 261 10.23 6.81 21.14
CA GLY A 261 10.53 5.61 21.90
C GLY A 261 10.00 5.68 23.35
N ALA A 262 10.19 6.81 24.00
CA ALA A 262 9.66 7.06 25.33
C ALA A 262 8.11 7.04 25.34
N ILE A 263 7.47 7.72 24.37
CA ILE A 263 6.02 7.71 24.23
C ILE A 263 5.50 6.26 24.06
N VAL A 264 6.14 5.48 23.19
CA VAL A 264 5.77 4.08 22.99
C VAL A 264 5.99 3.25 24.25
N TRP A 265 7.11 3.44 24.93
CA TRP A 265 7.42 2.68 26.14
C TRP A 265 6.45 2.94 27.29
N PHE A 266 6.05 4.20 27.51
CA PHE A 266 5.19 4.56 28.63
C PHE A 266 3.70 4.48 28.32
N MET A 267 3.28 4.74 27.07
CA MET A 267 1.87 4.85 26.72
C MET A 267 1.29 3.63 26.00
N MET A 268 2.14 2.71 25.51
CA MET A 268 1.65 1.50 24.84
C MET A 268 1.38 0.41 25.90
N PRO A 269 0.18 -0.19 25.94
CA PRO A 269 -0.13 -1.25 26.86
C PRO A 269 0.79 -2.47 26.66
N PRO A 270 1.11 -3.22 27.71
CA PRO A 270 1.88 -4.47 27.59
C PRO A 270 1.10 -5.52 26.77
N ALA A 271 1.82 -6.51 26.25
CA ALA A 271 1.26 -7.53 25.35
C ALA A 271 0.04 -8.27 25.92
N ASP A 272 0.10 -8.58 27.22
CA ASP A 272 -0.95 -9.30 27.93
C ASP A 272 -2.28 -8.53 27.97
N GLN A 273 -2.21 -7.19 28.13
CA GLN A 273 -3.39 -6.33 28.10
C GLN A 273 -3.95 -6.18 26.68
N ILE A 274 -3.08 -6.16 25.67
CA ILE A 274 -3.50 -6.10 24.25
C ILE A 274 -4.27 -7.38 23.89
N ASP A 275 -3.78 -8.55 24.33
CA ASP A 275 -4.42 -9.82 24.05
C ASP A 275 -5.74 -9.96 24.84
N ALA A 276 -5.80 -9.50 26.09
CA ALA A 276 -7.03 -9.44 26.88
C ALA A 276 -8.09 -8.49 26.29
N GLU A 277 -7.71 -7.28 25.85
CA GLU A 277 -8.62 -6.37 25.15
C GLU A 277 -9.14 -7.00 23.84
N ARG A 278 -8.29 -7.70 23.10
CA ARG A 278 -8.68 -8.37 21.86
C ARG A 278 -9.69 -9.50 22.12
N GLU A 279 -9.49 -10.26 23.18
CA GLU A 279 -10.39 -11.35 23.58
C GLU A 279 -11.74 -10.79 24.03
N ALA A 280 -11.77 -9.70 24.79
CA ALA A 280 -12.98 -9.00 25.19
C ALA A 280 -13.78 -8.45 24.00
N TYR A 281 -13.10 -7.93 22.94
CA TYR A 281 -13.75 -7.48 21.70
C TYR A 281 -14.21 -8.61 20.78
N SER A 282 -13.73 -9.85 20.98
CA SER A 282 -14.09 -11.02 20.17
C SER A 282 -15.23 -11.85 20.75
N LEU A 283 -15.56 -11.65 22.01
CA LEU A 283 -16.71 -12.28 22.64
C LEU A 283 -18.00 -11.65 22.08
N PRO A 284 -18.96 -12.45 21.58
CA PRO A 284 -20.29 -11.92 21.25
C PRO A 284 -20.87 -11.35 22.54
N THR A 285 -21.37 -10.12 22.47
CA THR A 285 -22.17 -9.55 23.56
C THR A 285 -23.30 -10.52 23.83
N GLN A 286 -23.22 -11.29 24.91
CA GLN A 286 -24.36 -12.03 25.42
C GLN A 286 -25.37 -10.93 25.83
N HIS A 287 -26.35 -10.69 24.97
CA HIS A 287 -27.56 -10.04 25.41
C HIS A 287 -28.10 -10.92 26.53
N ASP A 288 -28.12 -10.37 27.73
CA ASP A 288 -28.95 -10.83 28.82
C ASP A 288 -30.40 -10.85 28.31
N THR A 289 -30.78 -11.95 27.72
CA THR A 289 -32.18 -12.35 27.71
C THR A 289 -32.51 -12.67 29.13
N GLY A 290 -32.89 -11.63 29.89
CA GLY A 290 -33.48 -11.76 31.18
C GLY A 290 -34.62 -12.76 31.09
N SER A 291 -34.36 -13.94 31.60
CA SER A 291 -35.37 -14.94 31.87
C SER A 291 -36.26 -14.42 32.96
N ASN A 292 -37.35 -13.76 32.62
CA ASN A 292 -38.55 -13.70 33.45
C ASN A 292 -39.25 -15.06 33.32
N ALA A 293 -38.77 -16.03 34.03
CA ALA A 293 -39.54 -17.20 34.35
C ALA A 293 -40.38 -16.88 35.60
N SER A 294 -41.63 -16.49 35.36
CA SER A 294 -42.68 -16.55 36.39
C SER A 294 -42.94 -17.99 36.79
N PRO A 295 -43.12 -18.28 38.07
CA PRO A 295 -43.54 -19.59 38.50
C PRO A 295 -45.06 -19.67 38.45
N ASP A 296 -45.63 -20.54 37.65
CA ASP A 296 -47.03 -20.96 37.82
C ASP A 296 -47.23 -22.44 37.53
N VAL A 297 -47.58 -23.09 38.60
CA VAL A 297 -48.75 -23.93 38.91
C VAL A 297 -48.84 -25.30 38.22
N ASN A 298 -48.71 -26.33 39.11
CA ASN A 298 -49.49 -27.57 39.22
C ASN A 298 -49.80 -28.36 37.94
N GLU A 299 -49.25 -29.56 37.88
CA GLU A 299 -50.09 -30.76 37.69
C GLU A 299 -49.36 -32.04 38.06
N PRO A 300 -50.11 -33.16 38.35
CA PRO A 300 -49.71 -34.09 39.37
C PRO A 300 -49.05 -35.38 38.84
N ASP A 301 -48.46 -36.08 39.83
CA ASP A 301 -47.97 -37.44 39.82
C ASP A 301 -48.66 -38.42 38.87
N THR A 302 -47.86 -39.13 38.04
CA THR A 302 -48.08 -40.55 37.79
C THR A 302 -46.75 -41.29 37.56
N ASN A 303 -46.48 -42.15 38.47
CA ASN A 303 -45.71 -43.37 38.57
C ASN A 303 -44.97 -43.99 37.38
N ASP A 304 -43.78 -44.49 37.73
CA ASP A 304 -43.18 -45.76 37.35
C ASP A 304 -42.63 -45.95 35.93
N ALA A 305 -41.32 -45.83 35.82
CA ALA A 305 -40.51 -46.79 35.06
C ALA A 305 -39.00 -46.66 35.40
N PRO A 306 -38.19 -47.71 35.28
CA PRO A 306 -36.97 -47.91 36.01
C PRO A 306 -35.76 -47.18 35.43
N VAL A 307 -34.91 -46.74 36.36
CA VAL A 307 -33.56 -46.15 36.10
C VAL A 307 -32.71 -47.19 35.37
N THR A 308 -32.35 -46.92 34.14
CA THR A 308 -31.23 -47.56 33.46
C THR A 308 -30.04 -46.61 33.46
N ASP A 309 -28.95 -47.04 34.06
CA ASP A 309 -27.63 -46.39 34.10
C ASP A 309 -27.17 -45.95 32.69
N VAL A 310 -27.03 -44.65 32.49
CA VAL A 310 -26.34 -44.10 31.33
C VAL A 310 -24.95 -43.67 31.80
N PRO A 311 -23.86 -44.26 31.26
CA PRO A 311 -22.52 -43.85 31.63
C PRO A 311 -22.27 -42.41 31.19
N ALA A 312 -21.76 -41.61 32.13
CA ALA A 312 -21.30 -40.24 31.88
C ALA A 312 -20.14 -40.25 30.87
N SER A 313 -20.48 -40.22 29.59
CA SER A 313 -19.53 -39.92 28.51
C SER A 313 -19.30 -38.42 28.49
N GLY A 314 -18.28 -37.97 29.18
CA GLY A 314 -17.68 -36.66 29.04
C GLY A 314 -17.16 -36.50 27.61
N LYS A 315 -18.04 -36.09 26.69
CA LYS A 315 -17.60 -35.52 25.42
C LYS A 315 -17.08 -34.12 25.70
N GLU A 316 -15.76 -34.02 25.96
CA GLU A 316 -15.02 -32.79 25.67
C GLU A 316 -15.45 -32.32 24.27
N SER A 317 -16.19 -31.23 24.27
CA SER A 317 -16.48 -30.49 23.04
C SER A 317 -15.12 -30.10 22.45
N SER A 318 -14.62 -30.95 21.56
CA SER A 318 -13.45 -30.62 20.76
C SER A 318 -13.77 -29.31 20.02
N ARG A 319 -13.24 -28.19 20.53
CA ARG A 319 -13.15 -26.93 19.80
C ARG A 319 -12.66 -27.28 18.39
N GLN A 320 -13.55 -27.32 17.44
CA GLN A 320 -13.23 -27.44 16.04
C GLN A 320 -12.26 -26.30 15.72
N LYS A 321 -10.96 -26.60 15.70
CA LYS A 321 -9.93 -25.70 15.17
C LYS A 321 -10.36 -25.41 13.74
N THR A 322 -10.85 -24.20 13.49
CA THR A 322 -11.06 -23.71 12.13
C THR A 322 -9.79 -24.01 11.33
N PRO A 323 -9.87 -24.73 10.20
CA PRO A 323 -8.68 -25.08 9.44
C PRO A 323 -7.92 -23.81 9.11
N MET A 324 -6.65 -23.73 9.48
CA MET A 324 -5.80 -22.59 9.10
C MET A 324 -5.82 -22.47 7.56
N PRO A 325 -6.00 -21.26 7.02
CA PRO A 325 -6.00 -21.08 5.58
C PRO A 325 -4.69 -21.60 4.98
N ALA A 326 -4.79 -22.35 3.88
CA ALA A 326 -3.63 -22.95 3.23
C ALA A 326 -2.63 -21.86 2.83
N THR A 327 -1.37 -21.98 3.27
CA THR A 327 -0.31 -21.01 2.97
C THR A 327 0.11 -21.12 1.51
N MET A 328 0.08 -20.00 0.77
CA MET A 328 0.59 -19.94 -0.60
C MET A 328 2.11 -19.88 -0.60
N THR A 329 2.76 -20.85 -1.25
CA THR A 329 4.21 -20.85 -1.38
C THR A 329 4.68 -19.90 -2.50
N VAL A 330 5.90 -19.36 -2.36
CA VAL A 330 6.51 -18.49 -3.38
C VAL A 330 6.60 -19.19 -4.74
N ARG A 331 6.91 -20.52 -4.74
CA ARG A 331 6.97 -21.33 -5.97
C ARG A 331 5.62 -21.39 -6.70
N GLN A 332 4.52 -21.43 -5.97
CA GLN A 332 3.18 -21.37 -6.57
C GLN A 332 2.90 -19.97 -7.14
N ALA A 333 3.25 -18.91 -6.41
CA ALA A 333 3.07 -17.54 -6.87
C ALA A 333 3.90 -17.23 -8.14
N LEU A 334 5.11 -17.76 -8.26
CA LEU A 334 5.95 -17.61 -9.44
C LEU A 334 5.38 -18.23 -10.73
N LYS A 335 4.39 -19.12 -10.64
CA LYS A 335 3.66 -19.63 -11.82
C LYS A 335 2.80 -18.54 -12.48
N PHE A 336 2.41 -17.49 -11.72
CA PHE A 336 1.63 -16.38 -12.25
C PHE A 336 2.53 -15.33 -12.91
N THR A 337 2.24 -15.01 -14.17
CA THR A 337 2.99 -13.99 -14.92
C THR A 337 2.89 -12.62 -14.23
N ASN A 338 1.69 -12.26 -13.71
CA ASN A 338 1.50 -11.01 -12.98
C ASN A 338 2.40 -10.89 -11.75
N TYR A 339 2.63 -11.98 -11.02
CA TYR A 339 3.53 -11.96 -9.87
C TYR A 339 4.99 -11.78 -10.27
N ARG A 340 5.45 -12.46 -11.32
CA ARG A 340 6.83 -12.28 -11.85
C ARG A 340 7.06 -10.84 -12.34
N SER A 341 6.08 -10.28 -13.08
CA SER A 341 6.11 -8.87 -13.49
C SER A 341 6.11 -7.94 -12.29
N ALA A 342 5.32 -8.26 -11.24
CA ALA A 342 5.28 -7.48 -10.01
C ALA A 342 6.60 -7.50 -9.24
N LEU A 343 7.29 -8.64 -9.15
CA LEU A 343 8.60 -8.75 -8.53
C LEU A 343 9.64 -7.88 -9.26
N PHE A 344 9.68 -7.97 -10.58
CA PHE A 344 10.59 -7.15 -11.39
C PHE A 344 10.28 -5.66 -11.26
N THR A 345 9.01 -5.28 -11.33
CA THR A 345 8.58 -3.89 -11.15
C THR A 345 8.94 -3.37 -9.75
N ASN A 346 8.72 -4.17 -8.69
CA ASN A 346 9.05 -3.75 -7.34
C ASN A 346 10.56 -3.60 -7.12
N PHE A 347 11.36 -4.44 -7.75
CA PHE A 347 12.82 -4.29 -7.80
C PHE A 347 13.20 -2.97 -8.49
N THR A 348 12.62 -2.66 -9.66
CA THR A 348 12.93 -1.42 -10.38
C THR A 348 12.48 -0.16 -9.67
N ILE A 349 11.36 -0.21 -8.92
CA ILE A 349 10.93 0.88 -8.04
C ILE A 349 11.93 1.08 -6.88
N GLY A 350 12.34 -0.01 -6.23
CA GLY A 350 13.37 0.04 -5.21
C GLY A 350 14.65 0.69 -5.74
N TRP A 351 15.10 0.28 -6.92
CA TRP A 351 16.27 0.80 -7.59
C TRP A 351 16.14 2.28 -7.97
N ALA A 352 15.17 2.61 -8.83
CA ALA A 352 15.11 3.89 -9.50
C ALA A 352 14.36 4.96 -8.73
N VAL A 353 13.31 4.59 -7.97
CA VAL A 353 12.52 5.58 -7.23
C VAL A 353 13.08 5.75 -5.82
N LEU A 354 13.11 4.69 -5.01
CA LEU A 354 13.52 4.80 -3.60
C LEU A 354 15.02 5.02 -3.44
N GLY A 355 15.84 4.27 -4.20
CA GLY A 355 17.30 4.34 -4.12
C GLY A 355 17.85 5.67 -4.64
N ILE A 356 17.43 6.09 -5.84
CA ILE A 356 17.94 7.30 -6.49
C ILE A 356 17.41 8.57 -5.83
N GLN A 357 16.15 8.56 -5.38
CA GLN A 357 15.55 9.71 -4.70
C GLN A 357 16.31 10.12 -3.44
N SER A 358 16.84 9.15 -2.70
CA SER A 358 17.59 9.40 -1.46
C SER A 358 19.11 9.53 -1.66
N SER A 359 19.62 9.33 -2.88
CA SER A 359 21.06 9.33 -3.16
C SER A 359 21.47 10.35 -4.23
N LEU A 360 21.16 10.08 -5.52
CA LEU A 360 21.66 10.88 -6.65
C LEU A 360 20.87 12.18 -6.87
N ILE A 361 19.55 12.19 -6.62
CA ILE A 361 18.73 13.40 -6.82
C ILE A 361 19.19 14.54 -5.90
N PRO A 362 19.43 14.35 -4.59
CA PRO A 362 19.98 15.41 -3.75
C PRO A 362 21.36 15.89 -4.20
N LEU A 363 22.21 14.98 -4.71
CA LEU A 363 23.53 15.35 -5.23
C LEU A 363 23.46 16.19 -6.50
N LEU A 364 22.58 15.82 -7.44
CA LEU A 364 22.36 16.60 -8.65
C LEU A 364 21.75 17.97 -8.31
N ALA A 365 20.79 18.02 -7.39
CA ALA A 365 20.18 19.25 -6.93
C ALA A 365 21.23 20.19 -6.31
N ALA A 366 22.10 19.64 -5.44
CA ALA A 366 23.21 20.38 -4.85
C ALA A 366 24.16 20.90 -5.94
N TYR A 367 24.52 20.08 -6.92
CA TYR A 367 25.38 20.48 -8.04
C TYR A 367 24.77 21.60 -8.87
N LEU A 368 23.48 21.52 -9.20
CA LEU A 368 22.77 22.56 -9.97
C LEU A 368 22.65 23.89 -9.23
N ALA A 369 22.52 23.87 -7.91
CA ALA A 369 22.44 25.09 -7.10
C ALA A 369 23.80 25.77 -6.90
N THR A 370 24.88 24.99 -6.77
CA THR A 370 26.21 25.49 -6.36
C THR A 370 27.21 25.55 -7.50
N GLY A 371 26.91 24.94 -8.67
CA GLY A 371 27.89 24.78 -9.76
C GLY A 371 29.11 23.93 -9.35
N GLY A 372 28.98 23.14 -8.25
CA GLY A 372 30.08 22.37 -7.68
C GLY A 372 30.90 23.11 -6.60
N ASP A 373 30.56 24.34 -6.26
CA ASP A 373 31.23 25.12 -5.23
C ASP A 373 30.81 24.64 -3.83
N ALA A 374 31.77 24.10 -3.08
CA ALA A 374 31.57 23.59 -1.73
C ALA A 374 31.22 24.70 -0.70
N SER A 375 31.60 25.95 -0.95
CA SER A 375 31.27 27.08 -0.06
C SER A 375 29.76 27.37 -0.04
N ARG A 376 29.03 26.99 -1.10
CA ARG A 376 27.58 27.16 -1.27
C ARG A 376 26.77 25.88 -0.92
N ALA A 377 27.38 24.93 -0.22
CA ALA A 377 26.72 23.66 0.16
C ALA A 377 25.35 23.82 0.85
N PRO A 378 25.08 24.82 1.70
CA PRO A 378 23.76 25.06 2.27
C PRO A 378 22.67 25.31 1.20
N GLU A 379 22.97 26.10 0.15
CA GLU A 379 22.05 26.39 -0.95
C GLU A 379 21.70 25.10 -1.72
N GLY A 380 22.70 24.26 -1.96
CA GLY A 380 22.51 22.95 -2.58
C GLY A 380 21.58 22.04 -1.78
N THR A 381 21.71 22.08 -0.46
CA THR A 381 20.84 21.28 0.43
C THR A 381 19.41 21.81 0.46
N VAL A 382 19.23 23.14 0.41
CA VAL A 382 17.88 23.74 0.32
C VAL A 382 17.17 23.30 -0.96
N LEU A 383 17.85 23.35 -2.12
CA LEU A 383 17.25 22.89 -3.38
C LEU A 383 16.96 21.39 -3.33
N ALA A 384 17.86 20.56 -2.81
CA ALA A 384 17.65 19.13 -2.64
C ALA A 384 16.39 18.84 -1.79
N SER A 385 16.23 19.56 -0.70
CA SER A 385 15.09 19.43 0.21
C SER A 385 13.78 19.86 -0.46
N THR A 386 13.80 20.96 -1.20
CA THR A 386 12.64 21.47 -1.95
C THR A 386 12.20 20.45 -2.99
N VAL A 387 13.14 19.92 -3.77
CA VAL A 387 12.89 18.89 -4.79
C VAL A 387 12.27 17.64 -4.17
N MET A 388 12.80 17.14 -3.04
CA MET A 388 12.25 15.98 -2.35
C MET A 388 10.86 16.23 -1.77
N ALA A 389 10.63 17.41 -1.19
CA ALA A 389 9.33 17.79 -0.65
C ALA A 389 8.25 17.88 -1.75
N VAL A 390 8.58 18.53 -2.87
CA VAL A 390 7.66 18.66 -4.03
C VAL A 390 7.37 17.29 -4.63
N GLY A 391 8.38 16.42 -4.77
CA GLY A 391 8.19 15.05 -5.24
C GLY A 391 7.29 14.22 -4.33
N SER A 392 7.48 14.33 -3.02
CA SER A 392 6.64 13.66 -2.02
C SER A 392 5.21 14.19 -2.03
N LEU A 393 5.02 15.49 -2.21
CA LEU A 393 3.71 16.11 -2.33
C LEU A 393 2.99 15.64 -3.62
N ALA A 394 3.69 15.63 -4.75
CA ALA A 394 3.13 15.13 -6.02
C ALA A 394 2.72 13.66 -5.91
N ASN A 395 3.55 12.83 -5.25
CA ASN A 395 3.22 11.44 -4.95
C ASN A 395 1.95 11.34 -4.09
N ALA A 396 1.86 12.10 -2.99
CA ALA A 396 0.72 12.08 -2.09
C ALA A 396 -0.60 12.48 -2.78
N LEU A 397 -0.59 13.58 -3.52
CA LEU A 397 -1.76 14.08 -4.24
C LEU A 397 -2.23 13.08 -5.30
N THR A 398 -1.31 12.51 -6.07
CA THR A 398 -1.64 11.52 -7.09
C THR A 398 -2.14 10.20 -6.47
N GLN A 399 -1.58 9.79 -5.33
CA GLN A 399 -1.95 8.55 -4.65
C GLN A 399 -3.41 8.57 -4.16
N THR A 400 -3.95 9.73 -3.77
CA THR A 400 -5.35 9.87 -3.33
C THR A 400 -6.35 9.51 -4.44
N VAL A 401 -5.99 9.75 -5.70
CA VAL A 401 -6.82 9.49 -6.87
C VAL A 401 -6.49 8.14 -7.51
N SER A 402 -5.25 7.69 -7.38
CA SER A 402 -4.70 6.48 -8.02
C SER A 402 -5.51 5.21 -7.71
N GLY A 403 -5.99 5.03 -6.47
CA GLY A 403 -6.78 3.87 -6.07
C GLY A 403 -8.08 3.75 -6.87
N ARG A 404 -8.87 4.83 -6.92
CA ARG A 404 -10.14 4.86 -7.68
C ARG A 404 -9.91 4.70 -9.19
N LEU A 405 -8.85 5.32 -9.69
CA LEU A 405 -8.51 5.25 -11.11
C LEU A 405 -8.06 3.82 -11.50
N SER A 406 -7.33 3.13 -10.60
CA SER A 406 -6.91 1.74 -10.77
C SER A 406 -8.10 0.77 -10.82
N ASP A 407 -9.15 1.03 -10.04
CA ASP A 407 -10.36 0.20 -10.04
C ASP A 407 -11.17 0.38 -11.34
N ASN A 408 -11.18 1.60 -11.91
CA ASN A 408 -11.94 1.92 -13.13
C ASN A 408 -11.21 1.52 -14.43
N LEU A 409 -9.91 1.85 -14.54
CA LEU A 409 -9.11 1.62 -15.76
C LEU A 409 -8.41 0.26 -15.77
N GLY A 410 -8.37 -0.40 -14.62
CA GLY A 410 -7.67 -1.67 -14.44
C GLY A 410 -6.21 -1.49 -13.98
N ARG A 411 -5.81 -2.36 -13.05
CA ARG A 411 -4.50 -2.31 -12.36
C ARG A 411 -3.32 -2.34 -13.32
N ARG A 412 -3.43 -3.14 -14.39
CA ARG A 412 -2.37 -3.35 -15.36
C ARG A 412 -2.04 -2.08 -16.16
N ILE A 413 -3.07 -1.37 -16.61
CA ILE A 413 -2.93 -0.12 -17.37
C ILE A 413 -2.31 0.95 -16.47
N MET A 414 -2.73 1.03 -15.21
CA MET A 414 -2.21 2.00 -14.25
C MET A 414 -0.72 1.78 -13.96
N ILE A 415 -0.29 0.52 -13.79
CA ILE A 415 1.12 0.19 -13.60
C ILE A 415 1.92 0.56 -14.86
N PHE A 416 1.41 0.24 -16.05
CA PHE A 416 2.06 0.54 -17.31
C PHE A 416 2.26 2.06 -17.51
N ILE A 417 1.20 2.86 -17.35
CA ILE A 417 1.26 4.32 -17.47
C ILE A 417 2.20 4.92 -16.42
N GLY A 418 2.09 4.47 -15.17
CA GLY A 418 2.96 4.94 -14.09
C GLY A 418 4.43 4.67 -14.37
N LEU A 419 4.77 3.47 -14.89
CA LEU A 419 6.14 3.12 -15.27
C LEU A 419 6.66 3.96 -16.44
N LEU A 420 5.83 4.28 -17.42
CA LEU A 420 6.20 5.17 -18.51
C LEU A 420 6.48 6.60 -18.00
N ILE A 421 5.59 7.15 -17.18
CA ILE A 421 5.76 8.50 -16.64
C ILE A 421 7.01 8.58 -15.75
N ALA A 422 7.14 7.66 -14.78
CA ALA A 422 8.30 7.66 -13.89
C ALA A 422 9.61 7.35 -14.63
N GLY A 423 9.59 6.40 -15.55
CA GLY A 423 10.76 5.98 -16.31
C GLY A 423 11.26 7.09 -17.25
N THR A 424 10.39 7.76 -17.97
CA THR A 424 10.75 8.90 -18.82
C THR A 424 11.25 10.08 -17.99
N ALA A 425 10.55 10.42 -16.90
CA ALA A 425 10.97 11.48 -16.00
C ALA A 425 12.38 11.23 -15.46
N ILE A 426 12.66 10.02 -14.91
CA ILE A 426 13.97 9.68 -14.36
C ILE A 426 15.04 9.66 -15.45
N SER A 427 14.78 9.10 -16.63
CA SER A 427 15.75 9.07 -17.73
C SER A 427 16.21 10.48 -18.14
N THR A 428 15.32 11.47 -18.02
CA THR A 428 15.59 12.86 -18.42
C THR A 428 16.13 13.74 -17.29
N ILE A 429 16.08 13.30 -16.01
CA ILE A 429 16.60 14.08 -14.87
C ILE A 429 18.06 14.45 -15.08
N GLY A 430 18.90 13.54 -15.61
CA GLY A 430 20.34 13.75 -15.76
C GLY A 430 20.74 14.83 -16.79
N ILE A 431 19.82 15.25 -17.67
CA ILE A 431 20.05 16.34 -18.63
C ILE A 431 19.48 17.68 -18.12
N SER A 432 18.98 17.73 -16.88
CA SER A 432 18.47 18.97 -16.30
C SER A 432 19.60 19.99 -16.15
N SER A 433 19.43 21.15 -16.79
CA SER A 433 20.37 22.28 -16.73
C SER A 433 19.90 23.38 -15.78
N ALA A 434 18.64 23.33 -15.33
CA ALA A 434 18.05 24.35 -14.49
C ALA A 434 17.23 23.74 -13.34
N PRO A 435 17.19 24.39 -12.16
CA PRO A 435 16.43 23.90 -11.00
C PRO A 435 14.95 23.66 -11.28
N TRP A 436 14.28 24.52 -12.04
CA TRP A 436 12.86 24.36 -12.37
C TRP A 436 12.58 23.10 -13.20
N MET A 437 13.49 22.73 -14.11
CA MET A 437 13.37 21.52 -14.92
C MET A 437 13.49 20.27 -14.04
N LEU A 438 14.43 20.27 -13.10
CA LEU A 438 14.56 19.21 -12.12
C LEU A 438 13.28 19.05 -11.30
N VAL A 439 12.70 20.16 -10.80
CA VAL A 439 11.44 20.14 -10.05
C VAL A 439 10.30 19.55 -10.88
N ALA A 440 10.15 19.96 -12.14
CA ALA A 440 9.09 19.44 -13.04
C ALA A 440 9.22 17.92 -13.27
N LEU A 441 10.44 17.44 -13.49
CA LEU A 441 10.72 16.01 -13.69
C LEU A 441 10.47 15.19 -12.41
N ILE A 442 10.79 15.74 -11.23
CA ILE A 442 10.52 15.10 -9.96
C ILE A 442 9.01 15.01 -9.66
N VAL A 443 8.23 16.00 -10.06
CA VAL A 443 6.75 15.92 -10.02
C VAL A 443 6.26 14.75 -10.87
N GLY A 444 6.78 14.62 -12.10
CA GLY A 444 6.47 13.49 -12.99
C GLY A 444 6.85 12.13 -12.38
N MET A 445 8.06 12.03 -11.80
CA MET A 445 8.51 10.83 -11.10
C MET A 445 7.59 10.46 -9.93
N GLY A 446 7.26 11.44 -9.08
CA GLY A 446 6.39 11.24 -7.92
C GLY A 446 4.97 10.81 -8.31
N ALA A 447 4.41 11.46 -9.32
CA ALA A 447 3.09 11.10 -9.86
C ALA A 447 3.09 9.68 -10.47
N GLY A 448 4.10 9.35 -11.28
CA GLY A 448 4.26 8.01 -11.84
C GLY A 448 4.37 6.93 -10.76
N ALA A 449 5.19 7.13 -9.74
CA ALA A 449 5.35 6.20 -8.62
C ALA A 449 4.03 6.00 -7.83
N ALA A 450 3.24 7.05 -7.68
CA ALA A 450 1.95 7.01 -7.01
C ALA A 450 0.88 6.19 -7.77
N LEU A 451 0.95 6.16 -9.10
CA LEU A 451 0.07 5.31 -9.93
C LEU A 451 0.46 3.84 -9.82
N ILE A 452 1.74 3.53 -9.68
CA ILE A 452 2.26 2.16 -9.65
C ILE A 452 1.97 1.49 -8.31
N THR A 453 2.30 2.13 -7.19
CA THR A 453 2.40 1.47 -5.88
C THR A 453 1.11 0.78 -5.42
N PRO A 454 -0.07 1.44 -5.36
CA PRO A 454 -1.30 0.78 -4.92
C PRO A 454 -1.78 -0.28 -5.92
N SER A 455 -1.65 -0.02 -7.22
CA SER A 455 -2.04 -0.96 -8.28
C SER A 455 -1.18 -2.23 -8.27
N LEU A 456 0.11 -2.09 -7.98
CA LEU A 456 1.06 -3.20 -7.88
C LEU A 456 0.77 -4.07 -6.65
N GLN A 457 0.55 -3.46 -5.47
CA GLN A 457 0.17 -4.17 -4.25
C GLN A 457 -1.16 -4.91 -4.42
N ALA A 458 -2.15 -4.28 -5.04
CA ALA A 458 -3.42 -4.90 -5.35
C ALA A 458 -3.27 -6.09 -6.31
N SER A 459 -2.39 -5.98 -7.34
CA SER A 459 -2.11 -7.08 -8.26
C SER A 459 -1.47 -8.29 -7.57
N VAL A 460 -0.60 -8.08 -6.57
CA VAL A 460 -0.03 -9.16 -5.76
C VAL A 460 -1.10 -9.77 -4.85
N ALA A 461 -1.96 -8.96 -4.24
CA ALA A 461 -3.06 -9.43 -3.41
C ALA A 461 -4.04 -10.31 -4.20
N ASP A 462 -4.31 -9.98 -5.48
CA ASP A 462 -5.15 -10.81 -6.37
C ASP A 462 -4.55 -12.19 -6.63
N VAL A 463 -3.22 -12.27 -6.77
CA VAL A 463 -2.52 -13.55 -6.95
C VAL A 463 -2.64 -14.44 -5.71
N ILE A 464 -2.59 -13.85 -4.51
CA ILE A 464 -2.74 -14.58 -3.24
C ILE A 464 -4.18 -15.06 -3.07
N GLY A 465 -5.17 -14.19 -3.37
CA GLY A 465 -6.58 -14.46 -3.14
C GLY A 465 -7.00 -14.37 -1.67
N SER A 466 -8.31 -14.30 -1.41
CA SER A 466 -8.87 -14.06 -0.06
C SER A 466 -8.82 -15.27 0.88
N LYS A 467 -8.64 -16.48 0.35
CA LYS A 467 -8.72 -17.75 1.11
C LYS A 467 -7.36 -18.33 1.52
N ARG A 468 -6.25 -17.66 1.21
CA ARG A 468 -4.90 -18.17 1.45
C ARG A 468 -4.08 -17.20 2.30
N ASP A 469 -3.16 -17.74 3.09
CA ASP A 469 -2.12 -16.94 3.73
C ASP A 469 -1.01 -16.65 2.73
N GLY A 470 -0.77 -15.38 2.43
CA GLY A 470 0.22 -14.91 1.47
C GLY A 470 1.48 -14.33 2.08
N ALA A 471 1.72 -14.50 3.39
CA ALA A 471 2.86 -13.89 4.07
C ALA A 471 4.23 -14.16 3.39
N PRO A 472 4.57 -15.39 2.94
CA PRO A 472 5.83 -15.64 2.24
C PRO A 472 5.91 -14.92 0.87
N VAL A 473 4.78 -14.80 0.18
CA VAL A 473 4.68 -14.13 -1.13
C VAL A 473 4.91 -12.63 -0.98
N LEU A 474 4.28 -12.00 0.01
CA LEU A 474 4.47 -10.58 0.33
C LEU A 474 5.87 -10.27 0.83
N ALA A 475 6.45 -11.15 1.67
CA ALA A 475 7.83 -11.00 2.13
C ALA A 475 8.81 -11.02 0.95
N THR A 476 8.67 -11.97 0.02
CA THR A 476 9.51 -12.04 -1.19
C THR A 476 9.32 -10.81 -2.08
N PHE A 477 8.08 -10.32 -2.22
CA PHE A 477 7.80 -9.09 -2.94
C PHE A 477 8.53 -7.89 -2.33
N GLN A 478 8.50 -7.72 -1.01
CA GLN A 478 9.20 -6.63 -0.32
C GLN A 478 10.72 -6.75 -0.44
N MET A 479 11.27 -7.97 -0.31
CA MET A 479 12.72 -8.20 -0.48
C MET A 479 13.24 -7.72 -1.84
N HIS A 480 12.46 -7.85 -2.93
CA HIS A 480 12.87 -7.37 -4.25
C HIS A 480 13.02 -5.84 -4.29
N SER A 481 12.14 -5.10 -3.60
CA SER A 481 12.29 -3.65 -3.44
C SER A 481 13.55 -3.29 -2.64
N ASP A 482 13.82 -4.01 -1.55
CA ASP A 482 15.00 -3.78 -0.72
C ASP A 482 16.30 -4.07 -1.50
N PHE A 483 16.33 -5.15 -2.31
CA PHE A 483 17.44 -5.42 -3.24
C PHE A 483 17.64 -4.28 -4.24
N GLY A 484 16.54 -3.77 -4.82
CA GLY A 484 16.61 -2.61 -5.71
C GLY A 484 17.21 -1.39 -5.01
N MET A 485 16.78 -1.12 -3.78
CA MET A 485 17.25 0.02 -2.97
C MET A 485 18.73 -0.11 -2.56
N ILE A 486 19.27 -1.33 -2.52
CA ILE A 486 20.71 -1.58 -2.29
C ILE A 486 21.51 -1.37 -3.58
N LEU A 487 21.11 -2.05 -4.66
CA LEU A 487 21.87 -2.09 -5.91
C LEU A 487 21.74 -0.78 -6.71
N GLY A 488 20.58 -0.12 -6.61
CA GLY A 488 20.30 1.10 -7.36
C GLY A 488 21.31 2.22 -7.09
N PRO A 489 21.42 2.71 -5.86
CA PRO A 489 22.40 3.74 -5.52
C PRO A 489 23.84 3.31 -5.79
N LEU A 490 24.18 2.04 -5.48
CA LEU A 490 25.51 1.51 -5.65
C LEU A 490 25.99 1.56 -7.11
N LEU A 491 25.19 1.00 -8.00
CA LEU A 491 25.55 0.94 -9.43
C LEU A 491 25.37 2.29 -10.13
N ALA A 492 24.30 3.03 -9.81
CA ALA A 492 24.09 4.35 -10.36
C ALA A 492 25.13 5.36 -9.89
N GLY A 493 25.62 5.23 -8.63
CA GLY A 493 26.72 6.03 -8.10
C GLY A 493 28.04 5.74 -8.83
N ALA A 494 28.35 4.48 -9.07
CA ALA A 494 29.55 4.08 -9.84
C ALA A 494 29.48 4.60 -11.30
N VAL A 495 28.32 4.49 -11.94
CA VAL A 495 28.10 5.06 -13.29
C VAL A 495 28.22 6.58 -13.27
N ALA A 496 27.70 7.24 -12.23
CA ALA A 496 27.81 8.69 -12.11
C ALA A 496 29.26 9.18 -11.90
N ASP A 497 30.08 8.42 -11.16
CA ASP A 497 31.52 8.74 -11.02
C ASP A 497 32.30 8.51 -12.32
N ALA A 498 31.97 7.46 -13.08
CA ALA A 498 32.70 7.11 -14.29
C ALA A 498 32.28 7.95 -15.51
N TRP A 499 30.99 8.23 -15.65
CA TRP A 499 30.42 8.83 -16.88
C TRP A 499 29.49 10.03 -16.62
N GLY A 500 29.33 10.44 -15.37
CA GLY A 500 28.49 11.57 -14.98
C GLY A 500 27.02 11.20 -14.70
N PHE A 501 26.22 12.19 -14.30
CA PHE A 501 24.83 12.00 -13.87
C PHE A 501 23.91 11.53 -15.00
N THR A 502 24.09 12.03 -16.24
CA THR A 502 23.19 11.72 -17.36
C THR A 502 23.07 10.22 -17.62
N PRO A 503 24.16 9.45 -17.88
CA PRO A 503 24.04 8.01 -18.11
C PRO A 503 23.57 7.25 -16.86
N ALA A 504 23.85 7.72 -15.64
CA ALA A 504 23.35 7.11 -14.42
C ALA A 504 21.81 7.19 -14.33
N PHE A 505 21.23 8.35 -14.60
CA PHE A 505 19.77 8.51 -14.63
C PHE A 505 19.12 7.79 -15.82
N MET A 506 19.76 7.77 -17.00
CA MET A 506 19.28 7.00 -18.17
C MET A 506 19.24 5.49 -17.87
N LEU A 507 20.24 4.95 -17.17
CA LEU A 507 20.24 3.55 -16.73
C LEU A 507 19.04 3.27 -15.83
N CYS A 508 18.79 4.13 -14.85
CA CYS A 508 17.73 3.94 -13.87
C CYS A 508 16.34 4.07 -14.48
N GLY A 509 16.11 5.09 -15.30
CA GLY A 509 14.85 5.28 -16.00
C GLY A 509 14.62 4.24 -17.09
N GLY A 510 15.67 3.84 -17.81
CA GLY A 510 15.63 2.76 -18.80
C GLY A 510 15.20 1.41 -18.20
N LEU A 511 15.62 1.12 -16.96
CA LEU A 511 15.20 -0.08 -16.25
C LEU A 511 13.68 -0.06 -15.92
N LEU A 512 13.12 1.10 -15.53
CA LEU A 512 11.68 1.26 -15.34
C LEU A 512 10.92 1.13 -16.66
N LEU A 513 11.44 1.71 -17.75
CA LEU A 513 10.85 1.57 -19.07
C LEU A 513 10.89 0.12 -19.55
N ALA A 514 11.97 -0.62 -19.27
CA ALA A 514 12.03 -2.06 -19.53
C ALA A 514 10.99 -2.84 -18.71
N ALA A 515 10.75 -2.45 -17.45
CA ALA A 515 9.70 -3.05 -16.63
C ALA A 515 8.30 -2.80 -17.21
N SER A 516 8.04 -1.65 -17.84
CA SER A 516 6.75 -1.35 -18.46
C SER A 516 6.38 -2.37 -19.54
N LEU A 517 7.37 -2.91 -20.28
CA LEU A 517 7.14 -3.93 -21.30
C LEU A 517 6.52 -5.22 -20.74
N THR A 518 6.71 -5.52 -19.47
CA THR A 518 6.09 -6.68 -18.81
C THR A 518 4.60 -6.48 -18.54
N TRP A 519 4.12 -5.24 -18.57
CA TRP A 519 2.75 -4.83 -18.29
C TRP A 519 1.99 -4.36 -19.55
N LEU A 520 2.51 -4.63 -20.74
CA LEU A 520 1.83 -4.26 -21.99
C LEU A 520 0.36 -4.72 -21.97
N PRO A 521 -0.62 -3.82 -22.25
CA PRO A 521 -2.05 -4.09 -22.08
C PRO A 521 -2.56 -5.20 -23.01
N PHE A 522 -1.85 -5.48 -24.11
CA PHE A 522 -2.23 -6.49 -25.10
C PHE A 522 -1.83 -7.93 -24.73
N ARG A 523 -1.05 -8.14 -23.68
CA ARG A 523 -0.69 -9.48 -23.21
C ARG A 523 -1.79 -10.02 -22.30
N THR A 524 -2.46 -11.10 -22.71
CA THR A 524 -3.42 -11.82 -21.85
C THR A 524 -2.69 -12.43 -20.64
N PRO A 525 -3.22 -12.27 -19.42
CA PRO A 525 -2.65 -12.95 -18.26
C PRO A 525 -2.80 -14.47 -18.43
N HIS A 526 -1.70 -15.21 -18.41
CA HIS A 526 -1.77 -16.68 -18.31
C HIS A 526 -2.03 -17.06 -16.86
N TRP A 527 -3.25 -17.51 -16.57
CA TRP A 527 -3.61 -18.16 -15.32
C TRP A 527 -3.30 -19.66 -15.44
N PRO A 528 -2.51 -20.27 -14.57
CA PRO A 528 -2.31 -21.71 -14.53
C PRO A 528 -3.66 -22.40 -14.28
N ARG A 529 -4.08 -23.28 -15.17
CA ARG A 529 -5.40 -23.98 -15.10
C ARG A 529 -5.60 -24.73 -13.78
N GLU A 530 -4.52 -25.19 -13.13
CA GLU A 530 -4.54 -25.91 -11.85
C GLU A 530 -4.90 -25.05 -10.63
N LEU A 531 -4.79 -23.71 -10.74
CA LEU A 531 -5.02 -22.77 -9.65
C LEU A 531 -6.24 -21.86 -9.90
N ALA A 532 -6.91 -22.03 -11.02
CA ALA A 532 -8.17 -21.38 -11.32
C ALA A 532 -9.26 -22.06 -10.49
N ASP A 533 -9.47 -21.60 -9.26
CA ASP A 533 -10.59 -22.01 -8.43
C ASP A 533 -11.88 -21.59 -9.16
N LYS A 534 -12.86 -22.51 -9.29
CA LYS A 534 -14.10 -22.33 -10.04
C LYS A 534 -14.94 -21.10 -9.63
N ASN A 535 -14.53 -20.41 -8.54
CA ASN A 535 -15.19 -19.23 -7.99
C ASN A 535 -14.44 -17.92 -8.23
N TYR A 536 -13.35 -17.91 -9.01
CA TYR A 536 -12.61 -16.70 -9.32
C TYR A 536 -13.08 -16.12 -10.64
N THR A 537 -14.14 -15.33 -10.62
CA THR A 537 -14.48 -14.43 -11.72
C THR A 537 -13.63 -13.17 -11.57
N GLY A 538 -12.47 -13.16 -12.21
CA GLY A 538 -11.66 -11.96 -12.34
C GLY A 538 -12.39 -10.92 -13.21
N ARG A 539 -12.94 -9.92 -12.58
CA ARG A 539 -13.30 -8.64 -13.20
C ARG A 539 -12.21 -7.62 -12.97
#